data_a395ef905571d99df1c66fe159c449f6
#
_entry.id   a395ef905571d99df1c66fe159c449f6
#
_cell.length_a   1.000
_cell.length_b   1.000
_cell.length_c   1.000
_cell.angle_alpha   90.00
_cell.angle_beta   90.00
_cell.angle_gamma   90.00
#
_symmetry.space_group_name_H-M   'P 1'
#
loop_
_entity.id
_entity.type
_entity.pdbx_description
1 polymer ?
#
loop_
_entity_poly.entity_id
_entity_poly.type
_entity_poly.pdbx_seq_one_letter_code
_entity_poly.pdbx_strand_id
1 'polypeptide(L)'
;LTSVAGDEYAIGYVSLGSLNDSVKALKIDGAEATADNIENGSYKVSRPFNIAVKKDLDNEVAKDFMAYIMSTEGQEIVSNEKYIPVSDVEAYAGSKPSGKCVVGGSSSVSPLMEKLIEAYKKVNPNADIELQTSDSTTGMTSTIEGSYDIVMASRELKDDEASELEATVI
;
A
#
# COMPACT_ATOMS: atom_id res chain seq x y z
N LEU A 1 8.35 4.28 -16.56
CA LEU A 1 9.62 5.03 -16.56
C LEU A 1 10.38 4.85 -17.88
N THR A 2 10.67 3.63 -18.29
CA THR A 2 11.49 3.33 -19.51
C THR A 2 10.97 4.02 -20.78
N SER A 3 9.65 4.00 -21.01
CA SER A 3 9.03 4.65 -22.16
C SER A 3 9.23 6.18 -22.15
N VAL A 4 9.12 6.80 -20.97
CA VAL A 4 9.33 8.25 -20.80
C VAL A 4 10.82 8.60 -20.92
N ALA A 5 11.71 7.77 -20.36
CA ALA A 5 13.17 7.98 -20.47
C ALA A 5 13.69 7.85 -21.91
N GLY A 6 12.98 7.10 -22.76
CA GLY A 6 13.34 6.88 -24.17
C GLY A 6 12.73 7.85 -25.18
N ASP A 7 11.88 8.78 -24.77
CA ASP A 7 11.17 9.71 -25.65
C ASP A 7 11.08 11.10 -25.01
N GLU A 8 11.75 12.09 -25.60
CA GLU A 8 11.81 13.47 -25.09
C GLU A 8 10.45 14.21 -25.09
N TYR A 9 9.46 13.70 -25.82
CA TYR A 9 8.10 14.25 -25.88
C TYR A 9 7.11 13.50 -24.98
N ALA A 10 7.55 12.41 -24.36
CA ALA A 10 6.66 11.60 -23.53
C ALA A 10 6.46 12.21 -22.13
N ILE A 11 5.24 12.11 -21.65
CA ILE A 11 4.88 12.39 -20.26
C ILE A 11 4.22 11.15 -19.68
N GLY A 12 4.48 10.87 -18.40
CA GLY A 12 3.92 9.73 -17.70
C GLY A 12 3.63 10.05 -16.24
N TYR A 13 3.04 9.10 -15.55
CA TYR A 13 2.81 9.17 -14.11
C TYR A 13 3.25 7.87 -13.44
N VAL A 14 3.68 7.97 -12.20
CA VAL A 14 4.18 6.86 -11.38
C VAL A 14 4.03 7.21 -9.90
N SER A 15 3.94 6.20 -9.05
CA SER A 15 3.98 6.41 -7.59
C SER A 15 5.32 7.02 -7.16
N LEU A 16 5.31 7.86 -6.13
CA LEU A 16 6.51 8.54 -5.63
C LEU A 16 7.63 7.55 -5.28
N GLY A 17 7.32 6.45 -4.61
CA GLY A 17 8.31 5.41 -4.26
C GLY A 17 8.94 4.69 -5.44
N SER A 18 8.32 4.73 -6.64
CA SER A 18 8.89 4.16 -7.87
C SER A 18 9.66 5.18 -8.71
N LEU A 19 9.66 6.46 -8.33
CA LEU A 19 10.37 7.51 -9.07
C LEU A 19 11.89 7.34 -8.89
N ASN A 20 12.64 7.49 -9.99
CA ASN A 20 14.10 7.45 -9.98
C ASN A 20 14.71 8.48 -10.95
N ASP A 21 16.03 8.58 -10.95
CA ASP A 21 16.80 9.58 -11.69
C ASP A 21 16.81 9.38 -13.23
N SER A 22 16.15 8.33 -13.76
CA SER A 22 16.04 8.11 -15.21
C SER A 22 15.06 9.08 -15.90
N VAL A 23 14.22 9.76 -15.12
CA VAL A 23 13.22 10.72 -15.61
C VAL A 23 13.20 11.97 -14.74
N LYS A 24 12.70 13.07 -15.29
CA LYS A 24 12.53 14.33 -14.57
C LYS A 24 11.14 14.40 -13.93
N ALA A 25 11.07 14.53 -12.62
CA ALA A 25 9.82 14.84 -11.93
C ALA A 25 9.38 16.28 -12.24
N LEU A 26 8.11 16.44 -12.57
CA LEU A 26 7.52 17.76 -12.81
C LEU A 26 6.95 18.33 -11.50
N LYS A 27 7.10 19.65 -11.33
CA LYS A 27 6.40 20.36 -10.26
C LYS A 27 4.93 20.54 -10.63
N ILE A 28 4.06 20.40 -9.65
CA ILE A 28 2.62 20.69 -9.79
C ILE A 28 2.31 21.95 -8.98
N ASP A 29 1.75 22.96 -9.61
CA ASP A 29 1.50 24.29 -9.01
C ASP A 29 2.74 24.90 -8.32
N GLY A 30 3.93 24.60 -8.85
CA GLY A 30 5.21 25.07 -8.30
C GLY A 30 5.79 24.20 -7.18
N ALA A 31 5.05 23.22 -6.64
CA ALA A 31 5.51 22.30 -5.61
C ALA A 31 6.17 21.05 -6.20
N GLU A 32 7.23 20.58 -5.57
CA GLU A 32 7.90 19.31 -5.89
C GLU A 32 7.16 18.14 -5.23
N ALA A 33 7.21 16.96 -5.88
CA ALA A 33 6.67 15.72 -5.32
C ALA A 33 7.61 15.18 -4.23
N THR A 34 7.46 15.70 -3.02
CA THR A 34 8.18 15.26 -1.82
C THR A 34 7.18 14.89 -0.72
N ALA A 35 7.59 14.03 0.22
CA ALA A 35 6.75 13.67 1.37
C ALA A 35 6.28 14.93 2.12
N ASP A 36 7.20 15.86 2.44
CA ASP A 36 6.89 17.11 3.15
C ASP A 36 5.84 17.96 2.42
N ASN A 37 5.94 18.08 1.08
CA ASN A 37 5.01 18.86 0.28
C ASN A 37 3.63 18.19 0.13
N ILE A 38 3.59 16.87 0.20
CA ILE A 38 2.34 16.11 0.21
C ILE A 38 1.67 16.25 1.58
N GLU A 39 2.42 16.05 2.66
CA GLU A 39 1.92 16.13 4.04
C GLU A 39 1.36 17.53 4.38
N ASN A 40 2.08 18.59 3.99
CA ASN A 40 1.63 19.97 4.22
C ASN A 40 0.59 20.47 3.21
N GLY A 41 0.18 19.64 2.21
CA GLY A 41 -0.85 19.93 1.22
C GLY A 41 -0.43 20.90 0.10
N SER A 42 0.84 21.28 -0.01
CA SER A 42 1.33 22.13 -1.11
C SER A 42 1.41 21.37 -2.45
N TYR A 43 1.71 20.06 -2.41
CA TYR A 43 1.60 19.18 -3.56
C TYR A 43 0.24 18.49 -3.59
N LYS A 44 -0.65 18.92 -4.50
CA LYS A 44 -2.08 18.55 -4.49
C LYS A 44 -2.41 17.22 -5.16
N VAL A 45 -1.51 16.68 -5.97
CA VAL A 45 -1.72 15.40 -6.68
C VAL A 45 -1.24 14.25 -5.81
N SER A 46 -1.98 13.97 -4.76
CA SER A 46 -1.72 12.87 -3.83
C SER A 46 -2.95 11.98 -3.68
N ARG A 47 -2.73 10.76 -3.23
CA ARG A 47 -3.79 9.79 -2.97
C ARG A 47 -3.43 8.98 -1.72
N PRO A 48 -4.39 8.65 -0.85
CA PRO A 48 -4.14 7.74 0.24
C PRO A 48 -3.84 6.35 -0.29
N PHE A 49 -2.96 5.64 0.38
CA PHE A 49 -2.84 4.19 0.27
C PHE A 49 -3.68 3.58 1.37
N ASN A 50 -4.51 2.65 0.99
CA ASN A 50 -5.39 1.93 1.89
C ASN A 50 -5.17 0.43 1.75
N ILE A 51 -5.26 -0.26 2.86
CA ILE A 51 -5.57 -1.68 2.90
C ILE A 51 -7.01 -1.83 3.38
N ALA A 52 -7.72 -2.81 2.86
CA ALA A 52 -9.05 -3.12 3.36
C ALA A 52 -9.28 -4.63 3.44
N VAL A 53 -10.19 -5.02 4.29
CA VAL A 53 -10.56 -6.41 4.53
C VAL A 53 -12.07 -6.54 4.64
N LYS A 54 -12.61 -7.74 4.47
CA LYS A 54 -14.02 -7.99 4.79
C LYS A 54 -14.28 -7.73 6.27
N LYS A 55 -15.45 -7.18 6.59
CA LYS A 55 -15.87 -6.92 7.97
C LYS A 55 -15.96 -8.18 8.83
N ASP A 56 -16.15 -9.34 8.21
CA ASP A 56 -16.19 -10.66 8.83
C ASP A 56 -14.90 -11.47 8.62
N LEU A 57 -13.76 -10.80 8.41
CA LEU A 57 -12.47 -11.45 8.20
C LEU A 57 -12.16 -12.46 9.33
N ASP A 58 -11.90 -13.71 8.96
CA ASP A 58 -11.55 -14.80 9.91
C ASP A 58 -10.12 -15.35 9.71
N ASN A 59 -9.31 -14.73 8.85
CA ASN A 59 -7.93 -15.14 8.61
C ASN A 59 -6.98 -14.51 9.64
N GLU A 60 -6.48 -15.30 10.58
CA GLU A 60 -5.58 -14.82 11.65
C GLU A 60 -4.23 -14.31 11.12
N VAL A 61 -3.71 -14.85 10.01
CA VAL A 61 -2.48 -14.35 9.37
C VAL A 61 -2.73 -12.97 8.79
N ALA A 62 -3.89 -12.74 8.16
CA ALA A 62 -4.26 -11.44 7.62
C ALA A 62 -4.38 -10.39 8.73
N LYS A 63 -5.05 -10.71 9.85
CA LYS A 63 -5.17 -9.82 11.02
C LYS A 63 -3.80 -9.48 11.60
N ASP A 64 -2.94 -10.47 11.79
CA ASP A 64 -1.60 -10.29 12.36
C ASP A 64 -0.69 -9.49 11.42
N PHE A 65 -0.79 -9.71 10.11
CA PHE A 65 -0.05 -8.92 9.12
C PHE A 65 -0.54 -7.47 9.05
N MET A 66 -1.85 -7.22 9.15
CA MET A 66 -2.37 -5.85 9.29
C MET A 66 -1.84 -5.16 10.55
N ALA A 67 -1.79 -5.86 11.69
CA ALA A 67 -1.21 -5.33 12.90
C ALA A 67 0.28 -5.01 12.74
N TYR A 68 1.03 -5.81 11.96
CA TYR A 68 2.42 -5.51 11.62
C TYR A 68 2.54 -4.27 10.72
N ILE A 69 1.72 -4.15 9.68
CA ILE A 69 1.72 -2.96 8.80
C ILE A 69 1.48 -1.69 9.62
N MET A 70 0.54 -1.73 10.56
CA MET A 70 0.15 -0.59 11.40
C MET A 70 1.03 -0.43 12.66
N SER A 71 2.12 -1.16 12.77
CA SER A 71 3.08 -1.03 13.87
C SER A 71 4.19 -0.02 13.55
N THR A 72 4.97 0.35 14.59
CA THR A 72 6.16 1.20 14.43
C THR A 72 7.11 0.62 13.37
N GLU A 73 7.34 -0.70 13.37
CA GLU A 73 8.22 -1.38 12.44
C GLU A 73 7.68 -1.34 11.00
N GLY A 74 6.37 -1.52 10.82
CA GLY A 74 5.72 -1.41 9.51
C GLY A 74 5.74 0.02 8.98
N GLN A 75 5.46 1.00 9.82
CA GLN A 75 5.43 2.41 9.43
C GLN A 75 6.83 3.00 9.20
N GLU A 76 7.86 2.44 9.82
CA GLU A 76 9.25 2.75 9.48
C GLU A 76 9.59 2.34 8.04
N ILE A 77 9.05 1.21 7.57
CA ILE A 77 9.21 0.78 6.17
C ILE A 77 8.48 1.76 5.23
N VAL A 78 7.26 2.18 5.57
CA VAL A 78 6.50 3.18 4.79
C VAL A 78 7.33 4.45 4.61
N SER A 79 7.92 4.96 5.69
CA SER A 79 8.79 6.14 5.66
C SER A 79 10.06 5.93 4.82
N ASN A 80 10.73 4.78 4.97
CA ASN A 80 11.96 4.46 4.23
C ASN A 80 11.71 4.34 2.71
N GLU A 81 10.53 3.89 2.31
CA GLU A 81 10.09 3.84 0.91
C GLU A 81 9.56 5.20 0.39
N LYS A 82 9.77 6.28 1.16
CA LYS A 82 9.42 7.68 0.82
C LYS A 82 7.90 7.96 0.74
N TYR A 83 7.10 7.17 1.42
CA TYR A 83 5.69 7.45 1.66
C TYR A 83 5.49 8.13 3.01
N ILE A 84 4.30 8.60 3.29
CA ILE A 84 3.97 9.30 4.54
C ILE A 84 3.42 8.28 5.53
N PRO A 85 4.15 7.98 6.61
CA PRO A 85 3.70 7.01 7.60
C PRO A 85 2.53 7.56 8.44
N VAL A 86 1.71 6.66 8.95
CA VAL A 86 0.71 6.99 9.97
C VAL A 86 1.43 7.25 11.30
N SER A 87 1.02 8.29 12.02
CA SER A 87 1.55 8.62 13.35
C SER A 87 0.83 7.84 14.47
N ASP A 88 1.39 7.93 15.67
CA ASP A 88 0.81 7.39 16.91
C ASP A 88 0.57 5.88 16.88
N VAL A 89 1.51 5.13 16.30
CA VAL A 89 1.48 3.67 16.22
C VAL A 89 2.34 3.02 17.32
N GLU A 90 1.94 1.84 17.76
CA GLU A 90 2.65 1.05 18.76
C GLU A 90 3.62 0.04 18.10
N ALA A 91 4.55 -0.49 18.90
CA ALA A 91 5.44 -1.57 18.45
C ALA A 91 4.64 -2.85 18.16
N TYR A 92 5.10 -3.63 17.17
CA TYR A 92 4.45 -4.88 16.83
C TYR A 92 4.49 -5.90 17.98
N ALA A 93 3.31 -6.37 18.37
CA ALA A 93 3.12 -7.36 19.43
C ALA A 93 2.22 -8.53 18.99
N GLY A 94 2.29 -8.92 17.71
CA GLY A 94 1.41 -9.94 17.15
C GLY A 94 1.73 -11.37 17.59
N SER A 95 0.79 -12.27 17.34
CA SER A 95 0.82 -13.68 17.78
C SER A 95 1.60 -14.59 16.85
N LYS A 96 2.00 -14.12 15.68
CA LYS A 96 2.76 -14.85 14.65
C LYS A 96 2.09 -16.17 14.24
N PRO A 97 0.82 -16.12 13.80
CA PRO A 97 0.09 -17.33 13.40
C PRO A 97 0.69 -17.98 12.17
N SER A 98 0.43 -19.26 11.98
CA SER A 98 0.76 -19.99 10.77
C SER A 98 -0.44 -20.05 9.84
N GLY A 99 -0.19 -20.04 8.53
CA GLY A 99 -1.23 -20.15 7.51
C GLY A 99 -0.94 -19.30 6.28
N LYS A 100 -1.93 -19.23 5.39
CA LYS A 100 -1.85 -18.48 4.14
C LYS A 100 -2.69 -17.21 4.21
N CYS A 101 -2.19 -16.14 3.61
CA CYS A 101 -2.94 -14.90 3.37
C CYS A 101 -2.67 -14.43 1.94
N VAL A 102 -3.73 -14.06 1.22
CA VAL A 102 -3.64 -13.50 -0.13
C VAL A 102 -3.89 -12.00 -0.06
N VAL A 103 -2.90 -11.24 -0.46
CA VAL A 103 -2.96 -9.78 -0.56
C VAL A 103 -3.02 -9.40 -2.03
N GLY A 104 -3.96 -8.56 -2.44
CA GLY A 104 -4.06 -8.21 -3.85
C GLY A 104 -4.57 -6.80 -4.12
N GLY A 105 -4.40 -6.31 -5.35
CA GLY A 105 -4.95 -5.03 -5.78
C GLY A 105 -3.93 -4.08 -6.41
N SER A 106 -3.97 -2.82 -6.01
CA SER A 106 -3.29 -1.70 -6.67
C SER A 106 -1.80 -1.90 -6.95
N SER A 107 -1.43 -1.82 -8.22
CA SER A 107 -0.02 -1.82 -8.66
C SER A 107 0.79 -0.64 -8.11
N SER A 108 0.14 0.45 -7.72
CA SER A 108 0.81 1.60 -7.09
C SER A 108 1.26 1.30 -5.65
N VAL A 109 0.57 0.39 -4.95
CA VAL A 109 0.87 -0.02 -3.58
C VAL A 109 1.80 -1.23 -3.54
N SER A 110 1.81 -2.06 -4.60
CA SER A 110 2.59 -3.31 -4.65
C SER A 110 4.06 -3.16 -4.24
N PRO A 111 4.83 -2.14 -4.67
CA PRO A 111 6.24 -2.02 -4.28
C PRO A 111 6.42 -1.86 -2.76
N LEU A 112 5.56 -1.08 -2.11
CA LEU A 112 5.56 -0.94 -0.66
C LEU A 112 5.14 -2.26 0.01
N MET A 113 4.08 -2.90 -0.50
CA MET A 113 3.57 -4.14 0.06
C MET A 113 4.59 -5.28 -0.01
N GLU A 114 5.39 -5.37 -1.08
CA GLU A 114 6.50 -6.32 -1.20
C GLU A 114 7.51 -6.16 -0.06
N LYS A 115 7.87 -4.92 0.31
CA LYS A 115 8.79 -4.63 1.41
C LYS A 115 8.20 -4.99 2.77
N LEU A 116 6.92 -4.68 2.98
CA LEU A 116 6.19 -5.04 4.20
C LEU A 116 6.10 -6.56 4.37
N ILE A 117 5.78 -7.30 3.30
CA ILE A 117 5.74 -8.77 3.29
C ILE A 117 7.13 -9.36 3.56
N GLU A 118 8.17 -8.86 2.90
CA GLU A 118 9.56 -9.32 3.11
C GLU A 118 9.99 -9.15 4.57
N ALA A 119 9.68 -8.01 5.17
CA ALA A 119 10.01 -7.73 6.56
C ALA A 119 9.17 -8.57 7.54
N TYR A 120 7.87 -8.70 7.29
CA TYR A 120 7.00 -9.53 8.12
C TYR A 120 7.39 -11.01 8.11
N LYS A 121 7.83 -11.56 6.97
CA LYS A 121 8.33 -12.94 6.88
C LYS A 121 9.55 -13.20 7.76
N LYS A 122 10.38 -12.19 8.04
CA LYS A 122 11.50 -12.30 9.00
C LYS A 122 11.01 -12.39 10.44
N VAL A 123 9.89 -11.72 10.74
CA VAL A 123 9.27 -11.71 12.07
C VAL A 123 8.39 -12.93 12.29
N ASN A 124 7.63 -13.33 11.26
CA ASN A 124 6.77 -14.52 11.26
C ASN A 124 7.07 -15.43 10.06
N PRO A 125 8.05 -16.34 10.16
CA PRO A 125 8.39 -17.25 9.07
C PRO A 125 7.34 -18.35 8.81
N ASN A 126 6.34 -18.47 9.69
CA ASN A 126 5.26 -19.47 9.56
C ASN A 126 4.08 -18.96 8.70
N ALA A 127 4.08 -17.68 8.35
CA ALA A 127 3.08 -17.10 7.48
C ALA A 127 3.48 -17.21 6.00
N ASP A 128 2.56 -17.68 5.16
CA ASP A 128 2.68 -17.66 3.71
C ASP A 128 1.81 -16.55 3.13
N ILE A 129 2.44 -15.44 2.74
CA ILE A 129 1.72 -14.31 2.14
C ILE A 129 1.98 -14.29 0.65
N GLU A 130 0.91 -14.44 -0.13
CA GLU A 130 0.90 -14.33 -1.57
C GLU A 130 0.46 -12.92 -1.98
N LEU A 131 1.24 -12.26 -2.85
CA LEU A 131 0.92 -10.94 -3.39
C LEU A 131 0.45 -11.05 -4.84
N GLN A 132 -0.71 -10.47 -5.14
CA GLN A 132 -1.29 -10.42 -6.48
C GLN A 132 -1.51 -8.97 -6.92
N THR A 133 -0.74 -8.52 -7.91
CA THR A 133 -0.83 -7.15 -8.43
C THR A 133 -1.89 -7.05 -9.52
N SER A 134 -2.81 -6.10 -9.36
CA SER A 134 -3.86 -5.76 -10.33
C SER A 134 -4.14 -4.24 -10.29
N ASP A 135 -5.39 -3.86 -10.24
CA ASP A 135 -5.86 -2.49 -9.92
C ASP A 135 -6.73 -2.49 -8.66
N SER A 136 -7.00 -1.28 -8.11
CA SER A 136 -7.78 -1.16 -6.88
C SER A 136 -9.20 -1.73 -7.00
N THR A 137 -9.86 -1.57 -8.14
CA THR A 137 -11.24 -2.02 -8.33
C THR A 137 -11.31 -3.54 -8.41
N THR A 138 -10.41 -4.17 -9.20
CA THR A 138 -10.28 -5.64 -9.26
C THR A 138 -9.96 -6.20 -7.87
N GLY A 139 -9.05 -5.56 -7.13
CA GLY A 139 -8.72 -5.95 -5.75
C GLY A 139 -9.93 -5.92 -4.83
N MET A 140 -10.73 -4.83 -4.85
CA MET A 140 -11.95 -4.71 -4.04
C MET A 140 -12.94 -5.82 -4.35
N THR A 141 -13.25 -6.06 -5.64
CA THR A 141 -14.15 -7.12 -6.07
C THR A 141 -13.68 -8.49 -5.59
N SER A 142 -12.39 -8.82 -5.80
CA SER A 142 -11.83 -10.12 -5.41
C SER A 142 -11.84 -10.33 -3.89
N THR A 143 -11.70 -9.26 -3.10
CA THR A 143 -11.78 -9.35 -1.64
C THR A 143 -13.22 -9.55 -1.17
N ILE A 144 -14.18 -8.85 -1.76
CA ILE A 144 -15.61 -9.04 -1.46
C ILE A 144 -16.05 -10.47 -1.81
N GLU A 145 -15.57 -11.01 -2.93
CA GLU A 145 -15.83 -12.39 -3.37
C GLU A 145 -15.07 -13.45 -2.54
N GLY A 146 -14.11 -13.04 -1.70
CA GLY A 146 -13.34 -13.92 -0.83
C GLY A 146 -12.14 -14.60 -1.49
N SER A 147 -11.70 -14.12 -2.66
CA SER A 147 -10.47 -14.59 -3.33
C SER A 147 -9.20 -13.98 -2.73
N TYR A 148 -9.30 -12.76 -2.17
CA TYR A 148 -8.24 -12.09 -1.43
C TYR A 148 -8.69 -11.87 0.02
N ASP A 149 -7.73 -11.97 0.95
CA ASP A 149 -7.93 -11.67 2.36
C ASP A 149 -7.77 -10.16 2.64
N ILE A 150 -6.80 -9.53 1.97
CA ILE A 150 -6.49 -8.11 2.08
C ILE A 150 -6.45 -7.49 0.69
N VAL A 151 -7.17 -6.40 0.48
CA VAL A 151 -7.00 -5.56 -0.72
C VAL A 151 -6.08 -4.39 -0.44
N MET A 152 -5.23 -4.06 -1.42
CA MET A 152 -4.46 -2.80 -1.47
C MET A 152 -5.11 -1.86 -2.47
N ALA A 153 -5.33 -0.61 -2.05
CA ALA A 153 -5.93 0.41 -2.90
C ALA A 153 -5.15 1.74 -2.83
N SER A 154 -5.06 2.42 -3.96
CA SER A 154 -4.52 3.78 -4.06
C SER A 154 -5.63 4.81 -4.30
N ARG A 155 -6.76 4.60 -3.67
CA ARG A 155 -7.94 5.45 -3.61
C ARG A 155 -8.78 5.09 -2.40
N GLU A 156 -9.69 5.95 -2.03
CA GLU A 156 -10.72 5.62 -1.06
C GLU A 156 -11.70 4.58 -1.60
N LEU A 157 -12.40 3.92 -0.69
CA LEU A 157 -13.47 2.98 -1.03
C LEU A 157 -14.68 3.76 -1.55
N LYS A 158 -15.40 3.16 -2.49
CA LYS A 158 -16.73 3.64 -2.87
C LYS A 158 -17.76 3.22 -1.81
N ASP A 159 -18.94 3.82 -1.82
CA ASP A 159 -19.99 3.54 -0.84
C ASP A 159 -20.43 2.07 -0.83
N ASP A 160 -20.53 1.43 -2.00
CA ASP A 160 -20.84 0.02 -2.14
C ASP A 160 -19.71 -0.88 -1.60
N GLU A 161 -18.45 -0.53 -1.82
CA GLU A 161 -17.29 -1.25 -1.28
C GLU A 161 -17.21 -1.08 0.24
N ALA A 162 -17.43 0.14 0.76
CA ALA A 162 -17.42 0.45 2.21
C ALA A 162 -18.55 -0.24 2.99
N SER A 163 -19.62 -0.69 2.32
CA SER A 163 -20.67 -1.49 2.94
C SER A 163 -20.17 -2.88 3.36
N GLU A 164 -19.26 -3.46 2.60
CA GLU A 164 -18.74 -4.84 2.76
C GLU A 164 -17.33 -4.88 3.40
N LEU A 165 -16.53 -3.86 3.16
CA LEU A 165 -15.12 -3.80 3.56
C LEU A 165 -14.88 -2.76 4.64
N GLU A 166 -13.84 -2.99 5.45
CA GLU A 166 -13.28 -2.05 6.40
C GLU A 166 -11.88 -1.64 5.92
N ALA A 167 -11.67 -0.33 5.73
CA ALA A 167 -10.42 0.22 5.23
C ALA A 167 -9.58 0.87 6.33
N THR A 168 -8.27 0.72 6.18
CA THR A 168 -7.25 1.36 7.00
C THR A 168 -6.26 2.08 6.11
N VAL A 169 -5.98 3.35 6.37
CA VAL A 169 -4.91 4.12 5.69
C VAL A 169 -3.55 3.62 6.20
N ILE A 170 -2.61 3.45 5.28
CA ILE A 170 -1.25 2.97 5.60
C ILE A 170 -0.18 3.93 5.13
#